data_878a779d1b18f7a88fb0e918d524fd66
#
_entry.id   878a779d1b18f7a88fb0e918d524fd66
#
_cell.length_a   1.000
_cell.length_b   1.000
_cell.length_c   1.000
_cell.angle_alpha   90.00
_cell.angle_beta   90.00
_cell.angle_gamma   90.00
#
_symmetry.space_group_name_H-M   'P 1'
#
loop_
_entity.id
_entity.type
_entity.pdbx_description
1 polymer ?
#
loop_
_entity_poly.entity_id
_entity_poly.type
_entity_poly.pdbx_seq_one_letter_code
_entity_poly.pdbx_strand_id
1 'polypeptide(L)'
;MTYQNSSKPPFRADHVGSLLRPTLLHEAREKFALGDMTSNDLRQIEDKCISEVIKKQEAAGMKAITDGEFRRASWHYDFLCSLEGIEQTAPPQGPAFKMGHQINSLSISSKITNPGGVMLDHFRFLKETTKATPKFCIPAPSLAYHRGGRDLIDGTVYPDIEEFWFDLCAAYQDEIAYLSDAGCDYLQLDDTTFAMLCDPKIRDQMTERGDDPNQLIKTYAKGIANAVSAKPTDMTVTVHMCRGNFKSSWIAEGGYEAVAENMFSNLSVDGFFMEWDTDRAGGFEPLRYAPRDKIIVLGLVSTKLPHLETKDDLKRRIDDAAKYIPLENLCLSPQCGFASMAVGNNLSEDDQWRKLALVAETSEEVWG
;
A
#
# COMPACT_ATOMS: atom_id res chain seq x y z
N MET A 1 -20.60 18.54 6.94
CA MET A 1 -20.32 17.97 8.27
C MET A 1 -18.86 18.28 8.54
N THR A 2 -18.57 19.07 9.56
CA THR A 2 -17.21 19.39 9.98
C THR A 2 -16.54 18.11 10.50
N TYR A 3 -15.39 17.76 9.96
CA TYR A 3 -14.54 16.66 10.42
C TYR A 3 -13.92 17.08 11.76
N GLN A 4 -14.69 17.04 12.82
CA GLN A 4 -14.20 17.24 14.17
C GLN A 4 -13.40 15.98 14.55
N ASN A 5 -12.10 16.15 14.83
CA ASN A 5 -11.17 15.23 15.50
C ASN A 5 -11.60 13.77 15.30
N SER A 6 -11.28 13.19 14.13
CA SER A 6 -11.89 11.94 13.71
C SER A 6 -11.46 10.82 14.64
N SER A 7 -12.43 10.31 15.41
CA SER A 7 -12.28 9.03 16.12
C SER A 7 -12.24 7.83 15.14
N LYS A 8 -12.35 8.11 13.84
CA LYS A 8 -12.35 7.11 12.75
C LYS A 8 -11.18 7.34 11.79
N PRO A 9 -10.63 6.26 11.21
CA PRO A 9 -9.59 6.35 10.18
C PRO A 9 -10.12 6.97 8.87
N PRO A 10 -9.22 7.53 8.01
CA PRO A 10 -7.78 7.74 8.29
C PRO A 10 -7.56 8.79 9.37
N PHE A 11 -6.52 8.60 10.17
CA PHE A 11 -6.18 9.52 11.25
C PHE A 11 -5.32 10.68 10.74
N ARG A 12 -5.33 11.82 11.46
CA ARG A 12 -4.52 13.01 11.08
C ARG A 12 -3.04 12.69 10.95
N ALA A 13 -2.52 11.88 11.86
CA ALA A 13 -1.22 11.22 11.76
C ALA A 13 -1.47 9.76 11.42
N ASP A 14 -1.03 9.32 10.26
CA ASP A 14 -1.18 7.94 9.80
C ASP A 14 0.10 7.45 9.13
N HIS A 15 0.20 6.18 8.77
CA HIS A 15 1.33 5.62 8.04
C HIS A 15 0.89 4.49 7.10
N VAL A 16 1.78 4.12 6.16
CA VAL A 16 1.45 3.20 5.07
C VAL A 16 1.39 1.72 5.51
N GLY A 17 2.18 1.33 6.52
CA GLY A 17 2.03 -0.01 7.10
C GLY A 17 3.34 -0.76 7.32
N SER A 18 4.18 -0.93 6.30
CA SER A 18 5.41 -1.72 6.44
C SER A 18 6.53 -0.97 7.19
N LEU A 19 7.21 -1.66 8.08
CA LEU A 19 8.26 -1.13 8.95
C LEU A 19 9.56 -1.93 8.79
N LEU A 20 10.69 -1.32 9.14
CA LEU A 20 12.01 -1.97 9.09
C LEU A 20 12.03 -3.19 10.03
N ARG A 21 12.44 -4.34 9.46
CA ARG A 21 12.55 -5.59 10.21
C ARG A 21 13.79 -5.55 11.11
N PRO A 22 13.67 -5.94 12.39
CA PRO A 22 14.84 -6.04 13.26
C PRO A 22 15.79 -7.17 12.82
N THR A 23 17.07 -7.03 13.14
CA THR A 23 18.12 -8.02 12.81
C THR A 23 17.74 -9.44 13.24
N LEU A 24 17.14 -9.58 14.42
CA LEU A 24 16.67 -10.87 14.94
C LEU A 24 15.72 -11.59 13.94
N LEU A 25 14.83 -10.85 13.29
CA LEU A 25 13.89 -11.42 12.33
C LEU A 25 14.58 -11.81 11.01
N HIS A 26 15.55 -11.03 10.55
CA HIS A 26 16.36 -11.38 9.39
C HIS A 26 17.14 -12.67 9.61
N GLU A 27 17.85 -12.77 10.73
CA GLU A 27 18.62 -13.98 11.12
C GLU A 27 17.72 -15.21 11.26
N ALA A 28 16.53 -15.06 11.82
CA ALA A 28 15.56 -16.15 11.95
C ALA A 28 15.09 -16.66 10.59
N ARG A 29 14.80 -15.76 9.65
CA ARG A 29 14.38 -16.12 8.29
C ARG A 29 15.49 -16.78 7.48
N GLU A 30 16.74 -16.35 7.65
CA GLU A 30 17.90 -17.00 7.05
C GLU A 30 18.04 -18.44 7.56
N LYS A 31 17.97 -18.67 8.88
CA LYS A 31 18.01 -20.00 9.47
C LYS A 31 16.85 -20.88 8.99
N PHE A 32 15.66 -20.34 8.90
CA PHE A 32 14.50 -21.06 8.37
C PHE A 32 14.70 -21.46 6.90
N ALA A 33 15.20 -20.56 6.06
CA ALA A 33 15.49 -20.83 4.65
C ALA A 33 16.57 -21.90 4.46
N LEU A 34 17.54 -22.01 5.39
CA LEU A 34 18.57 -23.07 5.41
C LEU A 34 18.07 -24.39 6.00
N GLY A 35 16.86 -24.43 6.57
CA GLY A 35 16.33 -25.61 7.24
C GLY A 35 16.82 -25.79 8.70
N ASP A 36 17.51 -24.81 9.24
CA ASP A 36 18.08 -24.79 10.60
C ASP A 36 17.07 -24.32 11.67
N MET A 37 15.83 -24.03 11.27
CA MET A 37 14.76 -23.56 12.15
C MET A 37 13.40 -24.12 11.69
N THR A 38 12.54 -24.47 12.65
CA THR A 38 11.18 -24.89 12.32
C THR A 38 10.27 -23.70 12.02
N SER A 39 9.15 -23.94 11.33
CA SER A 39 8.13 -22.90 11.09
C SER A 39 7.52 -22.37 12.40
N ASN A 40 7.39 -23.21 13.41
CA ASN A 40 6.88 -22.82 14.71
C ASN A 40 7.88 -21.90 15.45
N ASP A 41 9.18 -22.18 15.39
CA ASP A 41 10.20 -21.32 16.00
C ASP A 41 10.29 -19.95 15.30
N LEU A 42 10.21 -19.93 13.97
CA LEU A 42 10.13 -18.67 13.20
C LEU A 42 8.88 -17.88 13.61
N ARG A 43 7.72 -18.55 13.72
CA ARG A 43 6.46 -17.89 14.13
C ARG A 43 6.58 -17.22 15.50
N GLN A 44 7.21 -17.88 16.47
CA GLN A 44 7.43 -17.29 17.80
C GLN A 44 8.31 -16.03 17.76
N ILE A 45 9.33 -16.02 16.90
CA ILE A 45 10.18 -14.84 16.70
C ILE A 45 9.41 -13.71 16.01
N GLU A 46 8.62 -14.03 14.99
CA GLU A 46 7.72 -13.07 14.32
C GLU A 46 6.74 -12.46 15.32
N ASP A 47 6.06 -13.27 16.11
CA ASP A 47 5.11 -12.82 17.15
C ASP A 47 5.76 -11.86 18.15
N LYS A 48 6.97 -12.18 18.61
CA LYS A 48 7.75 -11.31 19.49
C LYS A 48 8.06 -9.98 18.82
N CYS A 49 8.63 -10.00 17.60
CA CYS A 49 9.00 -8.79 16.87
C CYS A 49 7.78 -7.92 16.56
N ILE A 50 6.65 -8.52 16.18
CA ILE A 50 5.39 -7.81 15.90
C ILE A 50 4.87 -7.16 17.20
N SER A 51 4.88 -7.87 18.32
CA SER A 51 4.46 -7.31 19.62
C SER A 51 5.32 -6.12 20.05
N GLU A 52 6.61 -6.15 19.74
CA GLU A 52 7.54 -5.05 20.04
C GLU A 52 7.30 -3.85 19.11
N VAL A 53 7.11 -4.07 17.82
CA VAL A 53 6.88 -2.98 16.86
C VAL A 53 5.52 -2.31 17.05
N ILE A 54 4.51 -3.03 17.48
CA ILE A 54 3.19 -2.48 17.87
C ILE A 54 3.38 -1.47 19.02
N LYS A 55 4.08 -1.85 20.09
CA LYS A 55 4.34 -0.95 21.21
C LYS A 55 5.14 0.30 20.81
N LYS A 56 6.09 0.16 19.88
CA LYS A 56 6.86 1.29 19.36
C LYS A 56 5.98 2.25 18.55
N GLN A 57 5.04 1.75 17.72
CA GLN A 57 4.08 2.57 16.99
C GLN A 57 3.16 3.34 17.95
N GLU A 58 2.62 2.67 18.96
CA GLU A 58 1.77 3.30 19.99
C GLU A 58 2.56 4.38 20.76
N ALA A 59 3.83 4.11 21.13
CA ALA A 59 4.70 5.08 21.79
C ALA A 59 5.07 6.28 20.91
N ALA A 60 5.12 6.11 19.57
CA ALA A 60 5.33 7.18 18.61
C ALA A 60 4.06 8.03 18.37
N GLY A 61 2.94 7.72 19.03
CA GLY A 61 1.68 8.48 18.93
C GLY A 61 0.81 8.07 17.75
N MET A 62 1.09 6.95 17.08
CA MET A 62 0.23 6.45 16.00
C MET A 62 -1.09 5.91 16.58
N LYS A 63 -2.20 6.22 15.90
CA LYS A 63 -3.54 5.70 16.23
C LYS A 63 -3.94 4.51 15.37
N ALA A 64 -3.43 4.44 14.14
CA ALA A 64 -3.49 3.27 13.28
C ALA A 64 -2.23 2.43 13.50
N ILE A 65 -2.40 1.16 13.84
CA ILE A 65 -1.31 0.24 14.17
C ILE A 65 -1.31 -0.92 13.18
N THR A 66 -0.14 -1.25 12.64
CA THR A 66 0.06 -2.41 11.75
C THR A 66 0.96 -3.46 12.38
N ASP A 67 1.01 -4.65 11.80
CA ASP A 67 1.99 -5.69 12.14
C ASP A 67 3.40 -5.40 11.55
N GLY A 68 3.59 -4.22 10.93
CA GLY A 68 4.81 -3.84 10.21
C GLY A 68 5.08 -4.67 8.95
N GLU A 69 4.17 -5.54 8.59
CA GLU A 69 4.32 -6.58 7.54
C GLU A 69 5.47 -7.56 7.84
N PHE A 70 5.75 -7.80 9.11
CA PHE A 70 6.92 -8.57 9.55
C PHE A 70 6.88 -10.04 9.14
N ARG A 71 5.71 -10.58 8.82
CA ARG A 71 5.56 -11.95 8.31
C ARG A 71 5.77 -12.07 6.80
N ARG A 72 5.83 -10.94 6.09
CA ARG A 72 5.94 -10.90 4.63
C ARG A 72 7.38 -10.71 4.16
N ALA A 73 7.78 -11.41 3.12
CA ALA A 73 9.00 -11.15 2.35
C ALA A 73 8.78 -10.00 1.36
N SER A 74 7.57 -9.95 0.78
CA SER A 74 7.13 -8.95 -0.19
C SER A 74 5.72 -8.46 0.16
N TRP A 75 5.50 -7.16 0.09
CA TRP A 75 4.21 -6.54 0.36
C TRP A 75 3.06 -7.08 -0.53
N HIS A 76 3.35 -7.57 -1.75
CA HIS A 76 2.33 -8.01 -2.71
C HIS A 76 2.39 -9.49 -3.08
N TYR A 77 3.58 -10.12 -3.24
CA TYR A 77 3.64 -11.54 -3.64
C TYR A 77 3.09 -12.46 -2.57
N ASP A 78 3.38 -12.18 -1.30
CA ASP A 78 2.91 -13.01 -0.18
C ASP A 78 1.37 -13.08 -0.12
N PHE A 79 0.67 -12.05 -0.55
CA PHE A 79 -0.78 -12.09 -0.69
C PHE A 79 -1.22 -12.72 -2.02
N LEU A 80 -0.75 -12.16 -3.15
CA LEU A 80 -1.24 -12.59 -4.46
C LEU A 80 -0.98 -14.06 -4.74
N CYS A 81 0.19 -14.59 -4.36
CA CYS A 81 0.52 -15.99 -4.55
C CYS A 81 -0.06 -16.92 -3.47
N SER A 82 -0.76 -16.40 -2.47
CA SER A 82 -1.58 -17.18 -1.54
C SER A 82 -3.01 -17.39 -2.05
N LEU A 83 -3.45 -16.62 -3.04
CA LEU A 83 -4.65 -16.92 -3.81
C LEU A 83 -4.37 -18.12 -4.73
N GLU A 84 -5.34 -19.04 -4.87
CA GLU A 84 -5.23 -20.11 -5.85
C GLU A 84 -5.19 -19.52 -7.26
N GLY A 85 -4.45 -20.15 -8.15
CA GLY A 85 -4.33 -19.76 -9.55
C GLY A 85 -3.27 -18.71 -9.88
N ILE A 86 -2.63 -18.12 -8.88
CA ILE A 86 -1.56 -17.12 -9.08
C ILE A 86 -0.23 -17.65 -8.55
N GLU A 87 0.79 -17.66 -9.40
CA GLU A 87 2.13 -18.12 -9.07
C GLU A 87 3.18 -17.05 -9.35
N GLN A 88 4.26 -17.04 -8.56
CA GLN A 88 5.40 -16.17 -8.79
C GLN A 88 6.35 -16.81 -9.79
N THR A 89 6.81 -16.02 -10.78
CA THR A 89 7.75 -16.45 -11.81
C THR A 89 8.98 -15.56 -11.86
N ALA A 90 10.00 -15.98 -12.64
CA ALA A 90 11.20 -15.20 -12.84
C ALA A 90 10.90 -13.79 -13.40
N PRO A 91 11.80 -12.80 -13.19
CA PRO A 91 11.59 -11.45 -13.69
C PRO A 91 11.46 -11.44 -15.21
N PRO A 92 10.46 -10.72 -15.76
CA PRO A 92 10.37 -10.48 -17.19
C PRO A 92 11.43 -9.46 -17.63
N GLN A 93 11.65 -9.35 -18.93
CA GLN A 93 12.32 -8.16 -19.48
C GLN A 93 11.34 -6.99 -19.40
N GLY A 94 11.66 -5.95 -18.63
CA GLY A 94 10.74 -4.82 -18.44
C GLY A 94 11.21 -3.79 -17.43
N PRO A 95 10.31 -2.93 -16.93
CA PRO A 95 10.65 -1.87 -16.00
C PRO A 95 11.33 -2.40 -14.75
N ALA A 96 12.47 -1.79 -14.43
CA ALA A 96 13.23 -2.09 -13.21
C ALA A 96 13.29 -0.85 -12.32
N PHE A 97 13.58 -1.04 -11.03
CA PHE A 97 13.93 0.09 -10.17
C PHE A 97 15.14 0.86 -10.72
N LYS A 98 15.21 2.17 -10.46
CA LYS A 98 16.29 3.06 -10.97
C LYS A 98 17.71 2.55 -10.71
N MET A 99 17.90 1.70 -9.69
CA MET A 99 19.19 1.04 -9.41
C MET A 99 19.34 -0.33 -10.09
N GLY A 100 18.53 -0.66 -11.10
CA GLY A 100 18.63 -1.91 -11.87
C GLY A 100 18.09 -3.16 -11.17
N HIS A 101 17.38 -3.02 -10.04
CA HIS A 101 16.73 -4.14 -9.38
C HIS A 101 15.51 -4.60 -10.17
N GLN A 102 15.55 -5.84 -10.62
CA GLN A 102 14.40 -6.48 -11.28
C GLN A 102 13.40 -7.00 -10.23
N ILE A 103 12.16 -7.10 -10.66
CA ILE A 103 11.04 -7.57 -9.86
C ILE A 103 10.53 -8.84 -10.55
N ASN A 104 10.26 -9.89 -9.77
CA ASN A 104 9.64 -11.11 -10.27
C ASN A 104 8.32 -10.82 -11.00
N SER A 105 7.88 -11.75 -11.80
CA SER A 105 6.59 -11.71 -12.46
C SER A 105 5.58 -12.60 -11.76
N LEU A 106 4.36 -12.59 -12.27
CA LEU A 106 3.30 -13.51 -11.92
C LEU A 106 2.94 -14.37 -13.11
N SER A 107 2.29 -15.50 -12.88
CA SER A 107 1.60 -16.32 -13.87
C SER A 107 0.24 -16.72 -13.32
N ILE A 108 -0.79 -16.61 -14.13
CA ILE A 108 -2.14 -17.02 -13.82
C ILE A 108 -2.45 -18.26 -14.64
N SER A 109 -2.30 -19.44 -14.03
CA SER A 109 -2.32 -20.75 -14.69
C SER A 109 -3.56 -21.59 -14.38
N SER A 110 -4.42 -21.15 -13.44
CA SER A 110 -5.73 -21.74 -13.15
C SER A 110 -6.72 -20.67 -12.69
N LYS A 111 -7.98 -21.05 -12.45
CA LYS A 111 -9.01 -20.12 -11.94
C LYS A 111 -8.62 -19.57 -10.59
N ILE A 112 -8.80 -18.25 -10.40
CA ILE A 112 -8.45 -17.57 -9.17
C ILE A 112 -9.55 -17.76 -8.14
N THR A 113 -9.18 -18.23 -6.94
CA THR A 113 -10.08 -18.34 -5.78
C THR A 113 -9.36 -17.97 -4.49
N ASN A 114 -10.11 -17.60 -3.46
CA ASN A 114 -9.59 -17.40 -2.10
C ASN A 114 -9.80 -18.68 -1.28
N PRO A 115 -8.75 -19.38 -0.81
CA PRO A 115 -8.87 -20.66 -0.10
C PRO A 115 -9.38 -20.54 1.36
N GLY A 116 -9.72 -19.35 1.85
CA GLY A 116 -10.30 -19.19 3.19
C GLY A 116 -9.68 -18.08 4.06
N GLY A 117 -9.33 -16.94 3.45
CA GLY A 117 -8.77 -15.79 4.15
C GLY A 117 -7.26 -15.89 4.33
N VAL A 118 -6.53 -15.57 3.25
CA VAL A 118 -5.08 -15.82 3.16
C VAL A 118 -4.24 -14.96 4.13
N MET A 119 -4.77 -13.84 4.60
CA MET A 119 -4.10 -12.95 5.58
C MET A 119 -4.79 -12.93 6.96
N LEU A 120 -5.80 -13.75 7.15
CA LEU A 120 -6.64 -13.73 8.35
C LEU A 120 -5.86 -13.93 9.65
N ASP A 121 -4.92 -14.87 9.68
CA ASP A 121 -4.10 -15.16 10.87
C ASP A 121 -3.15 -14.00 11.22
N HIS A 122 -2.65 -13.28 10.22
CA HIS A 122 -1.82 -12.10 10.44
C HIS A 122 -2.65 -10.98 11.09
N PHE A 123 -3.85 -10.73 10.57
CA PHE A 123 -4.75 -9.73 11.11
C PHE A 123 -5.23 -10.07 12.53
N ARG A 124 -5.61 -11.31 12.79
CA ARG A 124 -6.05 -11.75 14.14
C ARG A 124 -4.98 -11.49 15.19
N PHE A 125 -3.72 -11.84 14.89
CA PHE A 125 -2.61 -11.59 15.81
C PHE A 125 -2.40 -10.09 16.06
N LEU A 126 -2.46 -9.25 15.03
CA LEU A 126 -2.39 -7.79 15.18
C LEU A 126 -3.50 -7.28 16.09
N LYS A 127 -4.75 -7.67 15.83
CA LYS A 127 -5.93 -7.22 16.57
C LYS A 127 -5.87 -7.64 18.04
N GLU A 128 -5.41 -8.85 18.34
CA GLU A 128 -5.26 -9.35 19.70
C GLU A 128 -4.13 -8.67 20.47
N THR A 129 -3.15 -8.11 19.77
CA THR A 129 -1.95 -7.53 20.37
C THR A 129 -2.06 -6.03 20.64
N THR A 130 -2.72 -5.26 19.74
CA THR A 130 -2.88 -3.79 19.93
C THR A 130 -4.17 -3.45 20.67
N LYS A 131 -4.14 -2.30 21.37
CA LYS A 131 -5.33 -1.66 21.96
C LYS A 131 -5.82 -0.48 21.15
N ALA A 132 -5.04 -0.03 20.17
CA ALA A 132 -5.40 1.03 19.24
C ALA A 132 -6.17 0.44 18.03
N THR A 133 -6.38 1.23 16.98
CA THR A 133 -7.06 0.76 15.77
C THR A 133 -6.14 -0.11 14.93
N PRO A 134 -6.42 -1.42 14.77
CA PRO A 134 -5.64 -2.27 13.88
C PRO A 134 -5.91 -1.87 12.42
N LYS A 135 -4.84 -1.49 11.72
CA LYS A 135 -4.84 -1.21 10.29
C LYS A 135 -4.21 -2.38 9.55
N PHE A 136 -4.87 -2.89 8.55
CA PHE A 136 -4.32 -3.97 7.74
C PHE A 136 -4.11 -3.55 6.28
N CYS A 137 -3.05 -4.04 5.66
CA CYS A 137 -2.67 -3.67 4.29
C CYS A 137 -2.62 -4.94 3.43
N ILE A 138 -3.24 -4.89 2.25
CA ILE A 138 -3.12 -5.91 1.19
C ILE A 138 -2.86 -5.21 -0.14
N PRO A 139 -2.21 -5.87 -1.12
CA PRO A 139 -2.01 -5.25 -2.44
C PRO A 139 -3.35 -5.03 -3.15
N ALA A 140 -3.40 -4.04 -4.04
CA ALA A 140 -4.57 -3.82 -4.90
C ALA A 140 -4.65 -4.88 -6.02
N PRO A 141 -5.86 -5.22 -6.51
CA PRO A 141 -6.03 -6.24 -7.55
C PRO A 141 -5.38 -5.87 -8.89
N SER A 142 -5.23 -4.58 -9.20
CA SER A 142 -4.53 -4.05 -10.37
C SER A 142 -3.12 -4.61 -10.57
N LEU A 143 -2.43 -4.97 -9.47
CA LEU A 143 -1.06 -5.50 -9.49
C LEU A 143 -0.96 -6.90 -10.13
N ALA A 144 -2.03 -7.69 -10.09
CA ALA A 144 -2.06 -9.00 -10.75
C ALA A 144 -1.99 -8.92 -12.29
N TYR A 145 -2.31 -7.75 -12.86
CA TYR A 145 -2.29 -7.51 -14.31
C TYR A 145 -1.15 -6.58 -14.75
N HIS A 146 -0.87 -5.54 -13.96
CA HIS A 146 -0.11 -4.36 -14.41
C HIS A 146 1.23 -4.67 -15.09
N ARG A 147 2.03 -5.59 -14.54
CA ARG A 147 3.43 -5.79 -15.00
C ARG A 147 3.58 -6.53 -16.32
N GLY A 148 2.74 -7.50 -16.60
CA GLY A 148 2.84 -8.30 -17.81
C GLY A 148 1.56 -8.29 -18.66
N GLY A 149 0.51 -7.64 -18.18
CA GLY A 149 -0.74 -7.53 -18.94
C GLY A 149 -1.37 -8.89 -19.22
N ARG A 150 -1.91 -9.02 -20.43
CA ARG A 150 -2.57 -10.25 -20.90
C ARG A 150 -1.65 -11.47 -20.92
N ASP A 151 -0.34 -11.26 -21.13
CA ASP A 151 0.65 -12.34 -21.27
C ASP A 151 0.89 -13.11 -19.96
N LEU A 152 0.49 -12.56 -18.79
CA LEU A 152 0.55 -13.27 -17.51
C LEU A 152 -0.54 -14.33 -17.36
N ILE A 153 -1.59 -14.29 -18.19
CA ILE A 153 -2.84 -15.00 -18.00
C ILE A 153 -2.96 -16.08 -19.07
N ASP A 154 -3.05 -17.35 -18.64
CA ASP A 154 -3.27 -18.45 -19.55
C ASP A 154 -4.61 -18.27 -20.31
N GLY A 155 -4.50 -18.12 -21.63
CA GLY A 155 -5.66 -17.91 -22.52
C GLY A 155 -6.61 -19.11 -22.59
N THR A 156 -6.19 -20.30 -22.16
CA THR A 156 -7.07 -21.48 -22.08
C THR A 156 -7.89 -21.49 -20.79
N VAL A 157 -7.37 -20.86 -19.72
CA VAL A 157 -8.07 -20.71 -18.43
C VAL A 157 -9.02 -19.51 -18.48
N TYR A 158 -8.55 -18.41 -19.04
CA TYR A 158 -9.30 -17.17 -19.18
C TYR A 158 -9.28 -16.67 -20.63
N PRO A 159 -10.09 -17.28 -21.50
CA PRO A 159 -10.24 -16.81 -22.90
C PRO A 159 -10.81 -15.39 -22.95
N ASP A 160 -11.71 -15.04 -22.03
CA ASP A 160 -12.23 -13.69 -21.81
C ASP A 160 -11.55 -13.03 -20.61
N ILE A 161 -10.99 -11.83 -20.80
CA ILE A 161 -10.31 -11.07 -19.75
C ILE A 161 -11.29 -10.57 -18.65
N GLU A 162 -12.57 -10.39 -18.99
CA GLU A 162 -13.57 -9.97 -17.99
C GLU A 162 -13.82 -11.10 -16.96
N GLU A 163 -13.68 -12.38 -17.33
CA GLU A 163 -13.76 -13.50 -16.38
C GLU A 163 -12.59 -13.47 -15.38
N PHE A 164 -11.37 -13.14 -15.85
CA PHE A 164 -10.22 -12.95 -14.97
C PHE A 164 -10.48 -11.86 -13.92
N TRP A 165 -10.96 -10.69 -14.36
CA TRP A 165 -11.27 -9.60 -13.44
C TRP A 165 -12.41 -9.95 -12.50
N PHE A 166 -13.40 -10.71 -12.97
CA PHE A 166 -14.51 -11.17 -12.13
C PHE A 166 -14.01 -12.09 -11.00
N ASP A 167 -13.26 -13.15 -11.33
CA ASP A 167 -12.75 -14.13 -10.37
C ASP A 167 -11.76 -13.46 -9.39
N LEU A 168 -10.86 -12.60 -9.90
CA LEU A 168 -9.93 -11.84 -9.05
C LEU A 168 -10.67 -10.95 -8.05
N CYS A 169 -11.66 -10.18 -8.50
CA CYS A 169 -12.44 -9.31 -7.61
C CYS A 169 -13.25 -10.13 -6.60
N ALA A 170 -13.80 -11.29 -6.97
CA ALA A 170 -14.51 -12.18 -6.07
C ALA A 170 -13.57 -12.70 -4.96
N ALA A 171 -12.36 -13.12 -5.30
CA ALA A 171 -11.36 -13.55 -4.32
C ALA A 171 -10.98 -12.44 -3.32
N TYR A 172 -10.95 -11.16 -3.77
CA TYR A 172 -10.76 -10.02 -2.90
C TYR A 172 -11.98 -9.73 -2.02
N GLN A 173 -13.18 -9.85 -2.55
CA GLN A 173 -14.42 -9.71 -1.76
C GLN A 173 -14.47 -10.74 -0.63
N ASP A 174 -14.08 -11.98 -0.91
CA ASP A 174 -13.96 -13.04 0.09
C ASP A 174 -12.94 -12.68 1.17
N GLU A 175 -11.73 -12.20 0.79
CA GLU A 175 -10.71 -11.78 1.76
C GLU A 175 -11.20 -10.64 2.64
N ILE A 176 -11.84 -9.63 2.05
CA ILE A 176 -12.41 -8.48 2.78
C ILE A 176 -13.50 -8.94 3.74
N ALA A 177 -14.33 -9.91 3.35
CA ALA A 177 -15.35 -10.48 4.23
C ALA A 177 -14.71 -11.23 5.41
N TYR A 178 -13.71 -12.08 5.17
CA TYR A 178 -12.99 -12.78 6.25
C TYR A 178 -12.30 -11.80 7.22
N LEU A 179 -11.67 -10.76 6.71
CA LEU A 179 -11.04 -9.73 7.54
C LEU A 179 -12.08 -8.95 8.35
N SER A 180 -13.20 -8.59 7.73
CA SER A 180 -14.30 -7.89 8.39
C SER A 180 -14.94 -8.74 9.49
N ASP A 181 -15.21 -10.01 9.24
CA ASP A 181 -15.75 -10.95 10.23
C ASP A 181 -14.81 -11.14 11.42
N ALA A 182 -13.50 -11.01 11.19
CA ALA A 182 -12.51 -10.96 12.25
C ALA A 182 -12.46 -9.58 12.95
N GLY A 183 -13.20 -8.58 12.46
CA GLY A 183 -13.32 -7.22 13.01
C GLY A 183 -12.21 -6.28 12.53
N CYS A 184 -11.86 -6.36 11.26
CA CYS A 184 -11.04 -5.37 10.57
C CYS A 184 -11.92 -4.19 10.15
N ASP A 185 -11.78 -3.06 10.83
CA ASP A 185 -12.53 -1.83 10.54
C ASP A 185 -11.70 -0.84 9.71
N TYR A 186 -10.40 -1.13 9.48
CA TYR A 186 -9.50 -0.28 8.71
C TYR A 186 -8.59 -1.11 7.78
N LEU A 187 -8.92 -1.10 6.50
CA LEU A 187 -8.18 -1.79 5.43
C LEU A 187 -7.52 -0.79 4.48
N GLN A 188 -6.30 -1.02 4.08
CA GLN A 188 -5.60 -0.30 3.02
C GLN A 188 -5.30 -1.23 1.85
N LEU A 189 -5.65 -0.80 0.64
CA LEU A 189 -5.20 -1.43 -0.60
C LEU A 189 -3.95 -0.70 -1.10
N ASP A 190 -2.83 -1.41 -1.18
CA ASP A 190 -1.59 -0.83 -1.69
C ASP A 190 -1.53 -0.94 -3.21
N ASP A 191 -1.46 0.20 -3.89
CA ASP A 191 -1.41 0.32 -5.34
C ASP A 191 -0.20 1.12 -5.79
N THR A 192 0.52 0.61 -6.77
CA THR A 192 1.57 1.37 -7.46
C THR A 192 1.17 1.71 -8.88
N THR A 193 0.07 1.13 -9.39
CA THR A 193 -0.24 1.14 -10.83
C THR A 193 -0.65 2.52 -11.34
N PHE A 194 -1.47 3.26 -10.57
CA PHE A 194 -1.83 4.63 -10.95
C PHE A 194 -0.62 5.56 -10.96
N ALA A 195 0.25 5.45 -9.95
CA ALA A 195 1.44 6.28 -9.88
C ALA A 195 2.45 5.91 -10.98
N MET A 196 2.53 4.65 -11.39
CA MET A 196 3.32 4.22 -12.56
C MET A 196 2.77 4.79 -13.86
N LEU A 197 1.45 4.86 -14.03
CA LEU A 197 0.80 5.46 -15.19
C LEU A 197 0.90 7.00 -15.23
N CYS A 198 1.52 7.64 -14.24
CA CYS A 198 1.94 9.03 -14.29
C CYS A 198 3.24 9.23 -15.09
N ASP A 199 4.07 8.19 -15.25
CA ASP A 199 5.36 8.28 -15.95
C ASP A 199 5.16 8.06 -17.46
N PRO A 200 5.50 9.05 -18.32
CA PRO A 200 5.37 8.91 -19.77
C PRO A 200 6.09 7.69 -20.33
N LYS A 201 7.28 7.36 -19.79
CA LYS A 201 8.06 6.20 -20.27
C LYS A 201 7.35 4.87 -19.98
N ILE A 202 6.69 4.76 -18.83
CA ILE A 202 5.91 3.57 -18.50
C ILE A 202 4.66 3.51 -19.36
N ARG A 203 4.02 4.63 -19.64
CA ARG A 203 2.87 4.68 -20.57
C ARG A 203 3.27 4.23 -21.98
N ASP A 204 4.44 4.67 -22.47
CA ASP A 204 4.97 4.23 -23.76
C ASP A 204 5.20 2.71 -23.79
N GLN A 205 5.79 2.14 -22.74
CA GLN A 205 5.98 0.68 -22.59
C GLN A 205 4.65 -0.09 -22.58
N MET A 206 3.60 0.44 -21.91
CA MET A 206 2.27 -0.17 -21.96
C MET A 206 1.70 -0.16 -23.38
N THR A 207 1.87 0.96 -24.10
CA THR A 207 1.44 1.09 -25.49
C THR A 207 2.19 0.12 -26.41
N GLU A 208 3.52 -0.02 -26.25
CA GLU A 208 4.33 -0.99 -26.99
C GLU A 208 3.89 -2.44 -26.72
N ARG A 209 3.42 -2.74 -25.49
CA ARG A 209 2.83 -4.04 -25.14
C ARG A 209 1.44 -4.27 -25.74
N GLY A 210 0.81 -3.23 -26.30
CA GLY A 210 -0.54 -3.28 -26.89
C GLY A 210 -1.67 -2.84 -25.96
N ASP A 211 -1.35 -2.33 -24.77
CA ASP A 211 -2.34 -1.76 -23.86
C ASP A 211 -2.58 -0.26 -24.14
N ASP A 212 -3.79 0.21 -23.90
CA ASP A 212 -4.11 1.64 -23.83
C ASP A 212 -3.97 2.12 -22.37
N PRO A 213 -2.98 2.97 -22.03
CA PRO A 213 -2.77 3.45 -20.66
C PRO A 213 -4.01 4.17 -20.08
N ASN A 214 -4.81 4.85 -20.89
CA ASN A 214 -6.02 5.51 -20.41
C ASN A 214 -7.15 4.51 -20.10
N GLN A 215 -7.23 3.45 -20.88
CA GLN A 215 -8.16 2.35 -20.59
C GLN A 215 -7.71 1.56 -19.36
N LEU A 216 -6.40 1.35 -19.18
CA LEU A 216 -5.87 0.69 -17.98
C LEU A 216 -6.24 1.43 -16.69
N ILE A 217 -6.19 2.78 -16.68
CA ILE A 217 -6.63 3.58 -15.52
C ILE A 217 -8.08 3.23 -15.15
N LYS A 218 -8.97 3.17 -16.13
CA LYS A 218 -10.39 2.84 -15.93
C LYS A 218 -10.58 1.39 -15.46
N THR A 219 -9.85 0.46 -16.07
CA THR A 219 -9.90 -0.97 -15.74
C THR A 219 -9.43 -1.21 -14.30
N TYR A 220 -8.33 -0.58 -13.88
CA TYR A 220 -7.82 -0.70 -12.53
C TYR A 220 -8.77 -0.08 -11.50
N ALA A 221 -9.31 1.10 -11.80
CA ALA A 221 -10.30 1.74 -10.94
C ALA A 221 -11.57 0.87 -10.78
N LYS A 222 -12.09 0.30 -11.88
CA LYS A 222 -13.21 -0.65 -11.86
C LYS A 222 -12.88 -1.90 -11.06
N GLY A 223 -11.66 -2.46 -11.22
CA GLY A 223 -11.19 -3.63 -10.47
C GLY A 223 -11.17 -3.37 -8.97
N ILE A 224 -10.58 -2.27 -8.52
CA ILE A 224 -10.55 -1.88 -7.10
C ILE A 224 -11.98 -1.62 -6.59
N ALA A 225 -12.80 -0.86 -7.32
CA ALA A 225 -14.18 -0.59 -6.92
C ALA A 225 -15.01 -1.87 -6.77
N ASN A 226 -14.85 -2.83 -7.69
CA ASN A 226 -15.52 -4.14 -7.59
C ASN A 226 -15.01 -4.94 -6.40
N ALA A 227 -13.69 -5.00 -6.17
CA ALA A 227 -13.09 -5.72 -5.05
C ALA A 227 -13.62 -5.25 -3.69
N VAL A 228 -13.87 -3.93 -3.54
CA VAL A 228 -14.37 -3.36 -2.29
C VAL A 228 -15.90 -3.19 -2.24
N SER A 229 -16.62 -3.60 -3.28
CA SER A 229 -18.07 -3.31 -3.41
C SER A 229 -18.93 -3.97 -2.32
N ALA A 230 -18.48 -5.08 -1.76
CA ALA A 230 -19.17 -5.82 -0.70
C ALA A 230 -18.66 -5.48 0.72
N LYS A 231 -17.77 -4.47 0.87
CA LYS A 231 -17.26 -4.09 2.19
C LYS A 231 -18.41 -3.60 3.10
N PRO A 232 -18.41 -3.90 4.40
CA PRO A 232 -19.34 -3.31 5.34
C PRO A 232 -19.27 -1.78 5.36
N THR A 233 -20.38 -1.13 5.66
CA THR A 233 -20.49 0.34 5.65
C THR A 233 -19.67 1.03 6.73
N ASP A 234 -19.36 0.34 7.80
CA ASP A 234 -18.52 0.80 8.92
C ASP A 234 -17.03 0.51 8.73
N MET A 235 -16.67 -0.33 7.78
CA MET A 235 -15.27 -0.55 7.41
C MET A 235 -14.73 0.61 6.56
N THR A 236 -13.67 1.24 7.02
CA THR A 236 -12.91 2.21 6.24
C THR A 236 -11.94 1.51 5.31
N VAL A 237 -12.02 1.78 4.01
CA VAL A 237 -11.07 1.28 3.01
C VAL A 237 -10.36 2.45 2.36
N THR A 238 -9.02 2.41 2.38
CA THR A 238 -8.16 3.39 1.73
C THR A 238 -7.33 2.76 0.62
N VAL A 239 -6.83 3.58 -0.29
CA VAL A 239 -5.85 3.14 -1.29
C VAL A 239 -4.56 3.93 -1.10
N HIS A 240 -3.42 3.23 -1.11
CA HIS A 240 -2.09 3.86 -1.09
C HIS A 240 -1.45 3.80 -2.47
N MET A 241 -0.90 4.92 -2.91
CA MET A 241 -0.28 5.07 -4.23
C MET A 241 1.13 5.62 -4.11
N CYS A 242 2.13 4.81 -4.47
CA CYS A 242 3.52 5.24 -4.54
C CYS A 242 4.19 4.84 -5.86
N ARG A 243 5.32 5.45 -6.14
CA ARG A 243 6.10 5.26 -7.38
C ARG A 243 7.13 4.13 -7.29
N GLY A 244 6.92 3.20 -6.39
CA GLY A 244 7.84 2.12 -6.07
C GLY A 244 8.73 2.44 -4.88
N ASN A 245 9.08 1.39 -4.13
CA ASN A 245 9.89 1.50 -2.93
C ASN A 245 10.70 0.22 -2.69
N PHE A 246 11.98 0.25 -3.06
CA PHE A 246 12.90 -0.87 -2.85
C PHE A 246 14.31 -0.34 -2.61
N LYS A 247 14.89 -0.61 -1.43
CA LYS A 247 16.23 -0.12 -1.04
C LYS A 247 16.39 1.37 -1.33
N SER A 248 15.40 2.18 -0.95
CA SER A 248 15.32 3.63 -1.19
C SER A 248 15.21 4.05 -2.66
N SER A 249 15.06 3.12 -3.59
CA SER A 249 14.87 3.39 -5.02
C SER A 249 13.39 3.45 -5.40
N TRP A 250 13.09 4.00 -6.57
CA TRP A 250 11.74 4.08 -7.16
C TRP A 250 11.75 3.64 -8.62
N ILE A 251 10.58 3.44 -9.22
CA ILE A 251 10.41 3.01 -10.61
C ILE A 251 9.97 4.19 -11.46
N ALA A 252 8.91 4.90 -11.04
CA ALA A 252 8.21 5.91 -11.81
C ALA A 252 8.47 7.33 -11.30
N GLU A 253 8.27 8.31 -12.20
CA GLU A 253 8.27 9.75 -11.93
C GLU A 253 7.06 10.38 -12.63
N GLY A 254 6.67 11.58 -12.21
CA GLY A 254 5.56 12.33 -12.81
C GLY A 254 4.45 12.63 -11.80
N GLY A 255 3.79 13.78 -12.00
CA GLY A 255 2.65 14.22 -11.19
C GLY A 255 1.37 13.44 -11.53
N TYR A 256 0.41 13.46 -10.62
CA TYR A 256 -0.85 12.71 -10.75
C TYR A 256 -1.81 13.26 -11.82
N GLU A 257 -1.48 14.34 -12.52
CA GLU A 257 -2.36 14.97 -13.52
C GLU A 257 -2.91 14.00 -14.56
N ALA A 258 -2.07 13.06 -15.03
CA ALA A 258 -2.45 12.10 -16.06
C ALA A 258 -3.52 11.08 -15.61
N VAL A 259 -3.69 10.88 -14.31
CA VAL A 259 -4.56 9.83 -13.74
C VAL A 259 -5.67 10.39 -12.85
N ALA A 260 -5.50 11.59 -12.29
CA ALA A 260 -6.29 12.09 -11.17
C ALA A 260 -7.80 12.14 -11.45
N GLU A 261 -8.23 12.68 -12.59
CA GLU A 261 -9.65 12.81 -12.92
C GLU A 261 -10.34 11.44 -12.95
N ASN A 262 -9.78 10.48 -13.70
CA ASN A 262 -10.34 9.14 -13.79
C ASN A 262 -10.24 8.36 -12.47
N MET A 263 -9.12 8.50 -11.77
CA MET A 263 -8.88 7.84 -10.50
C MET A 263 -9.89 8.30 -9.43
N PHE A 264 -9.98 9.60 -9.17
CA PHE A 264 -10.87 10.14 -8.16
C PHE A 264 -12.35 9.96 -8.49
N SER A 265 -12.71 9.93 -9.78
CA SER A 265 -14.11 9.74 -10.21
C SER A 265 -14.59 8.30 -10.10
N ASN A 266 -13.68 7.30 -10.13
CA ASN A 266 -14.06 5.89 -10.27
C ASN A 266 -13.66 5.02 -9.06
N LEU A 267 -12.79 5.50 -8.16
CA LEU A 267 -12.41 4.74 -6.97
C LEU A 267 -13.40 4.96 -5.82
N SER A 268 -14.14 3.91 -5.46
CA SER A 268 -15.11 3.92 -4.36
C SER A 268 -14.46 3.58 -3.02
N VAL A 269 -13.41 4.33 -2.63
CA VAL A 269 -12.71 4.20 -1.35
C VAL A 269 -12.96 5.41 -0.44
N ASP A 270 -12.62 5.31 0.84
CA ASP A 270 -12.89 6.35 1.84
C ASP A 270 -11.75 7.36 1.93
N GLY A 271 -10.52 6.98 1.52
CA GLY A 271 -9.36 7.86 1.54
C GLY A 271 -8.22 7.40 0.62
N PHE A 272 -7.34 8.35 0.33
CA PHE A 272 -6.22 8.18 -0.61
C PHE A 272 -4.91 8.57 0.08
N PHE A 273 -3.98 7.64 0.22
CA PHE A 273 -2.60 7.87 0.63
C PHE A 273 -1.76 8.11 -0.61
N MET A 274 -1.26 9.31 -0.79
CA MET A 274 -0.60 9.71 -2.03
C MET A 274 0.79 10.26 -1.77
N GLU A 275 1.76 9.82 -2.58
CA GLU A 275 3.17 10.20 -2.46
C GLU A 275 3.43 11.60 -3.00
N TRP A 276 3.99 12.48 -2.14
CA TRP A 276 4.47 13.82 -2.49
C TRP A 276 5.74 14.23 -1.73
N ASP A 277 6.63 13.32 -1.36
CA ASP A 277 7.83 13.64 -0.57
C ASP A 277 8.88 14.46 -1.32
N THR A 278 8.94 14.38 -2.64
CA THR A 278 9.89 15.11 -3.49
C THR A 278 9.25 15.60 -4.79
N ASP A 279 9.98 16.44 -5.54
CA ASP A 279 9.54 17.05 -6.80
C ASP A 279 9.20 16.02 -7.90
N ARG A 280 9.70 14.76 -7.81
CA ARG A 280 9.35 13.69 -8.76
C ARG A 280 7.85 13.40 -8.78
N ALA A 281 7.14 13.75 -7.72
CA ALA A 281 5.69 13.52 -7.59
C ALA A 281 4.83 14.66 -8.17
N GLY A 282 5.44 15.76 -8.61
CA GLY A 282 4.74 16.94 -9.10
C GLY A 282 4.06 17.74 -7.99
N GLY A 283 3.19 18.66 -8.37
CA GLY A 283 2.44 19.54 -7.46
C GLY A 283 1.12 18.96 -6.96
N PHE A 284 0.35 19.79 -6.26
CA PHE A 284 -0.94 19.45 -5.66
C PHE A 284 -2.15 19.77 -6.54
N GLU A 285 -1.94 20.36 -7.73
CA GLU A 285 -3.01 20.76 -8.67
C GLU A 285 -4.00 19.61 -8.97
N PRO A 286 -3.57 18.34 -9.07
CA PRO A 286 -4.48 17.21 -9.30
C PRO A 286 -5.54 17.03 -8.21
N LEU A 287 -5.34 17.56 -7.00
CA LEU A 287 -6.31 17.53 -5.90
C LEU A 287 -7.60 18.29 -6.21
N ARG A 288 -7.63 19.14 -7.24
CA ARG A 288 -8.88 19.79 -7.70
C ARG A 288 -9.94 18.79 -8.15
N TYR A 289 -9.54 17.58 -8.54
CA TYR A 289 -10.44 16.48 -8.92
C TYR A 289 -10.88 15.63 -7.72
N ALA A 290 -10.27 15.82 -6.54
CA ALA A 290 -10.59 15.00 -5.37
C ALA A 290 -12.01 15.27 -4.87
N PRO A 291 -12.82 14.21 -4.61
CA PRO A 291 -14.15 14.38 -4.04
C PRO A 291 -14.09 15.00 -2.64
N ARG A 292 -15.03 15.92 -2.35
CA ARG A 292 -15.06 16.68 -1.09
C ARG A 292 -15.45 15.86 0.13
N ASP A 293 -15.93 14.64 -0.07
CA ASP A 293 -16.31 13.68 0.97
C ASP A 293 -15.21 12.67 1.27
N LYS A 294 -14.07 12.73 0.60
CA LYS A 294 -12.92 11.81 0.76
C LYS A 294 -11.78 12.46 1.52
N ILE A 295 -10.99 11.61 2.15
CA ILE A 295 -9.77 12.02 2.87
C ILE A 295 -8.55 11.82 1.98
N ILE A 296 -7.69 12.84 1.92
CA ILE A 296 -6.38 12.78 1.27
C ILE A 296 -5.30 12.76 2.34
N VAL A 297 -4.55 11.68 2.39
CA VAL A 297 -3.40 11.53 3.29
C VAL A 297 -2.15 11.89 2.51
N LEU A 298 -1.57 13.03 2.87
CA LEU A 298 -0.40 13.59 2.21
C LEU A 298 0.87 12.85 2.64
N GLY A 299 1.45 12.07 1.76
CA GLY A 299 2.72 11.38 1.95
C GLY A 299 3.91 12.32 1.76
N LEU A 300 4.16 13.19 2.74
CA LEU A 300 5.18 14.26 2.66
C LEU A 300 6.51 13.86 3.26
N VAL A 301 6.54 12.92 4.20
CA VAL A 301 7.76 12.49 4.90
C VAL A 301 8.39 11.32 4.14
N SER A 302 9.63 11.49 3.67
CA SER A 302 10.32 10.47 2.88
C SER A 302 10.75 9.28 3.71
N THR A 303 10.43 8.07 3.23
CA THR A 303 10.97 6.81 3.80
C THR A 303 12.21 6.33 3.06
N LYS A 304 12.70 7.10 2.09
CA LYS A 304 13.85 6.73 1.24
C LYS A 304 15.17 7.30 1.75
N LEU A 305 15.12 8.40 2.49
CA LEU A 305 16.29 9.14 2.97
C LEU A 305 16.23 9.29 4.50
N PRO A 306 17.38 9.19 5.20
CA PRO A 306 17.45 9.39 6.65
C PRO A 306 17.23 10.83 7.08
N HIS A 307 17.33 11.80 6.14
CA HIS A 307 17.08 13.22 6.41
C HIS A 307 15.67 13.40 7.01
N LEU A 308 15.59 14.17 8.08
CA LEU A 308 14.33 14.52 8.73
C LEU A 308 13.82 15.85 8.18
N GLU A 309 12.61 15.86 7.67
CA GLU A 309 11.92 17.07 7.18
C GLU A 309 11.69 18.04 8.34
N THR A 310 11.56 19.33 8.03
CA THR A 310 11.20 20.32 9.06
C THR A 310 9.68 20.46 9.19
N LYS A 311 9.19 20.70 10.41
CA LYS A 311 7.74 20.94 10.64
C LYS A 311 7.23 22.13 9.81
N ASP A 312 8.04 23.17 9.66
CA ASP A 312 7.66 24.37 8.89
C ASP A 312 7.49 24.04 7.40
N ASP A 313 8.37 23.21 6.82
CA ASP A 313 8.22 22.77 5.44
C ASP A 313 6.98 21.87 5.26
N LEU A 314 6.72 20.96 6.20
CA LEU A 314 5.54 20.11 6.17
C LEU A 314 4.26 20.95 6.25
N LYS A 315 4.17 21.91 7.18
CA LYS A 315 3.04 22.82 7.32
C LYS A 315 2.81 23.65 6.06
N ARG A 316 3.88 24.24 5.49
CA ARG A 316 3.79 24.99 4.24
C ARG A 316 3.24 24.13 3.11
N ARG A 317 3.66 22.86 3.00
CA ARG A 317 3.16 21.95 1.97
C ARG A 317 1.72 21.51 2.22
N ILE A 318 1.29 21.35 3.47
CA ILE A 318 -0.11 21.14 3.83
C ILE A 318 -0.95 22.36 3.42
N ASP A 319 -0.49 23.58 3.68
CA ASP A 319 -1.14 24.82 3.26
C ASP A 319 -1.23 24.93 1.72
N ASP A 320 -0.20 24.49 0.99
CA ASP A 320 -0.23 24.44 -0.46
C ASP A 320 -1.29 23.44 -0.98
N ALA A 321 -1.42 22.27 -0.38
CA ALA A 321 -2.47 21.30 -0.72
C ALA A 321 -3.87 21.82 -0.36
N ALA A 322 -4.00 22.56 0.75
CA ALA A 322 -5.26 23.12 1.22
C ALA A 322 -5.85 24.20 0.28
N LYS A 323 -5.08 24.68 -0.71
CA LYS A 323 -5.60 25.56 -1.79
C LYS A 323 -6.56 24.82 -2.73
N TYR A 324 -6.50 23.51 -2.80
CA TYR A 324 -7.27 22.66 -3.73
C TYR A 324 -8.38 21.87 -3.04
N ILE A 325 -8.18 21.45 -1.80
CA ILE A 325 -9.14 20.66 -1.00
C ILE A 325 -9.16 21.20 0.44
N PRO A 326 -10.32 21.19 1.15
CA PRO A 326 -10.41 21.70 2.52
C PRO A 326 -9.40 21.04 3.46
N LEU A 327 -8.83 21.82 4.39
CA LEU A 327 -7.85 21.34 5.36
C LEU A 327 -8.39 20.18 6.22
N GLU A 328 -9.69 20.20 6.50
CA GLU A 328 -10.39 19.14 7.22
C GLU A 328 -10.42 17.80 6.47
N ASN A 329 -10.14 17.79 5.16
CA ASN A 329 -10.03 16.57 4.35
C ASN A 329 -8.58 16.09 4.21
N LEU A 330 -7.62 16.78 4.82
CA LEU A 330 -6.19 16.43 4.73
C LEU A 330 -5.71 15.72 5.99
N CYS A 331 -4.82 14.76 5.80
CA CYS A 331 -4.04 14.07 6.84
C CYS A 331 -2.58 14.01 6.41
N LEU A 332 -1.68 13.63 7.31
CA LEU A 332 -0.24 13.54 7.05
C LEU A 332 0.25 12.10 7.26
N SER A 333 1.15 11.64 6.38
CA SER A 333 1.83 10.35 6.50
C SER A 333 3.24 10.38 5.90
N PRO A 334 4.06 9.34 6.16
CA PRO A 334 5.18 9.03 5.29
C PRO A 334 4.69 8.72 3.85
N GLN A 335 5.57 8.93 2.85
CA GLN A 335 5.21 8.77 1.44
C GLN A 335 4.96 7.30 1.04
N CYS A 336 5.54 6.35 1.78
CA CYS A 336 5.39 4.90 1.61
C CYS A 336 5.70 4.19 2.93
N GLY A 337 5.66 2.85 2.94
CA GLY A 337 6.24 2.07 4.03
C GLY A 337 7.78 2.19 4.09
N PHE A 338 8.35 1.87 5.23
CA PHE A 338 9.82 1.87 5.42
C PHE A 338 10.49 0.61 4.87
N ALA A 339 9.74 -0.46 4.69
CA ALA A 339 10.25 -1.73 4.19
C ALA A 339 9.17 -2.53 3.45
N SER A 340 8.81 -2.09 2.25
CA SER A 340 7.86 -2.79 1.38
C SER A 340 8.34 -4.20 0.99
N MET A 341 9.65 -4.38 0.84
CA MET A 341 10.32 -5.69 0.79
C MET A 341 11.05 -5.91 2.10
N ALA A 342 11.22 -7.16 2.52
CA ALA A 342 11.84 -7.51 3.81
C ALA A 342 13.22 -6.85 4.02
N VAL A 343 13.98 -6.62 2.95
CA VAL A 343 15.29 -5.97 3.00
C VAL A 343 15.26 -4.52 3.50
N GLY A 344 14.12 -3.84 3.40
CA GLY A 344 13.95 -2.46 3.83
C GLY A 344 14.64 -1.38 3.00
N ASN A 345 14.46 -0.14 3.40
CA ASN A 345 15.11 1.03 2.84
C ASN A 345 16.42 1.36 3.57
N ASN A 346 17.25 2.21 2.95
CA ASN A 346 18.59 2.58 3.45
C ASN A 346 18.52 3.67 4.53
N LEU A 347 17.86 3.38 5.64
CA LEU A 347 17.77 4.21 6.85
C LEU A 347 17.73 3.31 8.09
N SER A 348 18.03 3.89 9.25
CA SER A 348 18.03 3.16 10.52
C SER A 348 16.63 3.05 11.13
N GLU A 349 16.44 2.13 12.09
CA GLU A 349 15.22 2.10 12.89
C GLU A 349 15.00 3.43 13.64
N ASP A 350 16.05 4.08 14.13
CA ASP A 350 15.94 5.38 14.80
C ASP A 350 15.43 6.48 13.85
N ASP A 351 15.85 6.45 12.58
CA ASP A 351 15.32 7.37 11.57
C ASP A 351 13.84 7.12 11.33
N GLN A 352 13.42 5.87 11.23
CA GLN A 352 12.02 5.49 11.11
C GLN A 352 11.18 6.05 12.26
N TRP A 353 11.60 5.85 13.50
CA TRP A 353 10.84 6.31 14.66
C TRP A 353 10.82 7.82 14.77
N ARG A 354 11.92 8.52 14.48
CA ARG A 354 11.95 9.99 14.42
C ARG A 354 11.00 10.55 13.36
N LYS A 355 10.89 9.89 12.19
CA LYS A 355 9.97 10.29 11.13
C LYS A 355 8.51 10.07 11.51
N LEU A 356 8.18 8.97 12.16
CA LEU A 356 6.81 8.73 12.66
C LEU A 356 6.43 9.72 13.77
N ALA A 357 7.34 10.01 14.69
CA ALA A 357 7.14 11.04 15.70
C ALA A 357 6.92 12.43 15.07
N LEU A 358 7.72 12.79 14.03
CA LEU A 358 7.54 14.03 13.29
C LEU A 358 6.15 14.13 12.65
N VAL A 359 5.64 13.03 12.07
CA VAL A 359 4.27 12.97 11.52
C VAL A 359 3.24 13.24 12.61
N ALA A 360 3.35 12.57 13.75
CA ALA A 360 2.44 12.74 14.89
C ALA A 360 2.45 14.18 15.43
N GLU A 361 3.62 14.71 15.72
CA GLU A 361 3.82 16.05 16.27
C GLU A 361 3.34 17.14 15.30
N THR A 362 3.67 17.02 14.00
CA THR A 362 3.22 17.99 12.99
C THR A 362 1.70 17.95 12.84
N SER A 363 1.11 16.77 12.86
CA SER A 363 -0.35 16.61 12.77
C SER A 363 -1.05 17.24 13.97
N GLU A 364 -0.52 17.09 15.17
CA GLU A 364 -1.05 17.72 16.39
C GLU A 364 -1.00 19.26 16.29
N GLU A 365 0.09 19.82 15.74
CA GLU A 365 0.24 21.26 15.56
C GLU A 365 -0.68 21.85 14.49
N VAL A 366 -1.11 21.06 13.49
CA VAL A 366 -1.97 21.54 12.38
C VAL A 366 -3.46 21.36 12.69
N TRP A 367 -3.83 20.25 13.31
CA TRP A 367 -5.24 19.86 13.50
C TRP A 367 -5.66 19.63 14.96
N GLY A 368 -4.72 19.65 15.91
CA GLY A 368 -4.92 19.35 17.34
C GLY A 368 -5.64 20.37 18.20
#